data_b19b5d9b8d10c4eb100a4e461bda862c
#
_entry.id   b19b5d9b8d10c4eb100a4e461bda862c
#
_cell.length_a   1.000
_cell.length_b   1.000
_cell.length_c   1.000
_cell.angle_alpha   90.00
_cell.angle_beta   90.00
_cell.angle_gamma   90.00
#
_symmetry.space_group_name_H-M   'P 1'
#
loop_
_entity.id
_entity.type
_entity.pdbx_description
1 polymer ?
#
loop_
_entity_poly.entity_id
_entity_poly.type
_entity_poly.pdbx_seq_one_letter_code
_entity_poly.pdbx_strand_id
1 'polypeptide(L)'
;AWSLKYKDCDPPIWLLNYLFDRYEHNIEQKLWIAWIYGTTYHLPTAWIIWNEFPDFELVGLERLKQWNNDNYKRLRYQTDTKYNKGYLPQQFESYKEWIANKPQLDKFAELKTFDNVWNSVIKNLYKFGRYSTWFYLQTLHECVGLDLQPSTLKLEDYGGSKSHRNGLCYAL
;
A
#
# COMPACT_ATOMS: atom_id res chain seq x y z
N ALA A 1 -5.71 12.68 21.18
CA ALA A 1 -4.68 13.11 22.14
C ALA A 1 -3.61 12.04 22.36
N TRP A 2 -4.00 10.77 22.64
CA TRP A 2 -3.06 9.65 22.88
C TRP A 2 -2.24 9.32 21.64
N SER A 3 -2.89 9.14 20.49
CA SER A 3 -2.25 8.85 19.21
C SER A 3 -1.25 9.91 18.78
N LEU A 4 -1.58 11.20 18.98
CA LEU A 4 -0.66 12.29 18.70
C LEU A 4 0.56 12.27 19.62
N LYS A 5 0.34 11.95 20.92
CA LYS A 5 1.42 11.90 21.91
C LYS A 5 2.41 10.78 21.63
N TYR A 6 1.92 9.63 21.21
CA TYR A 6 2.72 8.40 21.02
C TYR A 6 3.01 8.09 19.55
N LYS A 7 2.60 8.98 18.62
CA LYS A 7 2.72 8.77 17.17
C LYS A 7 2.11 7.43 16.72
N ASP A 8 1.03 7.03 17.39
CA ASP A 8 0.34 5.79 17.13
C ASP A 8 -0.70 6.03 16.04
N CYS A 9 -0.33 5.71 14.81
CA CYS A 9 -1.18 5.94 13.65
C CYS A 9 -2.21 4.84 13.49
N ASP A 10 -1.73 3.61 13.24
CA ASP A 10 -2.54 2.42 13.00
C ASP A 10 -1.74 1.21 13.49
N PRO A 11 -2.32 0.32 14.30
CA PRO A 11 -1.62 -0.87 14.82
C PRO A 11 -0.85 -1.69 13.77
N PRO A 12 -1.38 -1.93 12.56
CA PRO A 12 -0.63 -2.59 11.50
C PRO A 12 0.64 -1.86 11.05
N ILE A 13 0.64 -0.53 11.03
CA ILE A 13 1.83 0.28 10.70
C ILE A 13 2.93 0.05 11.73
N TRP A 14 2.57 0.09 13.00
CA TRP A 14 3.51 -0.18 14.09
C TRP A 14 4.10 -1.60 14.01
N LEU A 15 3.24 -2.59 13.71
CA LEU A 15 3.69 -3.97 13.56
C LEU A 15 4.58 -4.18 12.33
N LEU A 16 4.29 -3.48 11.22
CA LEU A 16 5.15 -3.52 10.03
C LEU A 16 6.54 -2.96 10.33
N ASN A 17 6.64 -1.84 11.04
CA ASN A 17 7.93 -1.29 11.46
C ASN A 17 8.72 -2.29 12.30
N TYR A 18 8.06 -2.90 13.30
CA TYR A 18 8.70 -3.94 14.11
C TYR A 18 9.20 -5.12 13.25
N LEU A 19 8.41 -5.59 12.29
CA LEU A 19 8.80 -6.68 11.41
C LEU A 19 9.97 -6.29 10.48
N PHE A 20 9.95 -5.07 9.95
CA PHE A 20 11.04 -4.57 9.12
C PHE A 20 12.37 -4.51 9.87
N ASP A 21 12.36 -4.05 11.11
CA ASP A 21 13.54 -4.00 11.94
C ASP A 21 13.97 -5.41 12.40
N ARG A 22 13.02 -6.23 12.79
CA ARG A 22 13.29 -7.60 13.30
C ARG A 22 13.93 -8.52 12.26
N TYR A 23 13.56 -8.36 10.99
CA TYR A 23 14.05 -9.17 9.87
C TYR A 23 15.05 -8.44 8.97
N GLU A 24 15.49 -7.25 9.38
CA GLU A 24 16.51 -6.45 8.68
C GLU A 24 16.21 -6.26 7.18
N HIS A 25 14.93 -6.01 6.84
CA HIS A 25 14.52 -5.85 5.46
C HIS A 25 15.23 -4.66 4.79
N ASN A 26 15.75 -4.89 3.60
CA ASN A 26 16.27 -3.81 2.76
C ASN A 26 15.13 -2.96 2.17
N ILE A 27 15.48 -1.84 1.53
CA ILE A 27 14.50 -0.88 1.01
C ILE A 27 13.56 -1.49 -0.04
N GLU A 28 14.06 -2.33 -0.93
CA GLU A 28 13.25 -2.96 -1.98
C GLU A 28 12.24 -3.96 -1.39
N GLN A 29 12.64 -4.72 -0.38
CA GLN A 29 11.74 -5.61 0.36
C GLN A 29 10.66 -4.82 1.10
N LYS A 30 11.02 -3.71 1.75
CA LYS A 30 10.06 -2.83 2.42
C LYS A 30 9.04 -2.25 1.43
N LEU A 31 9.50 -1.79 0.28
CA LEU A 31 8.65 -1.28 -0.80
C LEU A 31 7.68 -2.35 -1.31
N TRP A 32 8.18 -3.57 -1.53
CA TRP A 32 7.37 -4.70 -1.97
C TRP A 32 6.29 -5.07 -0.96
N ILE A 33 6.65 -5.21 0.32
CA ILE A 33 5.69 -5.49 1.39
C ILE A 33 4.67 -4.36 1.54
N ALA A 34 5.10 -3.10 1.43
CA ALA A 34 4.21 -1.95 1.49
C ALA A 34 3.16 -1.97 0.38
N TRP A 35 3.56 -2.36 -0.85
CA TRP A 35 2.62 -2.54 -1.96
C TRP A 35 1.63 -3.68 -1.70
N ILE A 36 2.11 -4.84 -1.24
CA ILE A 36 1.23 -5.97 -0.90
C ILE A 36 0.25 -5.56 0.20
N TYR A 37 0.72 -4.84 1.22
CA TYR A 37 -0.14 -4.36 2.30
C TYR A 37 -1.19 -3.35 1.80
N GLY A 38 -0.81 -2.38 0.96
CA GLY A 38 -1.73 -1.45 0.31
C GLY A 38 -2.79 -2.15 -0.54
N THR A 39 -2.42 -3.26 -1.19
CA THR A 39 -3.32 -4.10 -1.98
C THR A 39 -4.34 -4.86 -1.12
N THR A 40 -3.91 -5.40 0.02
CA THR A 40 -4.72 -6.30 0.86
C THR A 40 -5.38 -5.58 2.03
N TYR A 41 -4.74 -4.55 2.53
CA TYR A 41 -5.02 -3.86 3.80
C TYR A 41 -5.25 -4.85 4.95
N HIS A 42 -4.54 -5.99 4.91
CA HIS A 42 -4.59 -7.04 5.92
C HIS A 42 -3.21 -7.63 6.14
N LEU A 43 -2.54 -7.22 7.20
CA LEU A 43 -1.13 -7.53 7.44
C LEU A 43 -0.82 -9.04 7.44
N PRO A 44 -1.62 -9.93 8.07
CA PRO A 44 -1.36 -11.37 7.98
C PRO A 44 -1.40 -11.90 6.54
N THR A 45 -2.31 -11.40 5.71
CA THR A 45 -2.36 -11.78 4.29
C THR A 45 -1.16 -11.24 3.53
N ALA A 46 -0.79 -9.99 3.76
CA ALA A 46 0.41 -9.41 3.15
C ALA A 46 1.66 -10.23 3.49
N TRP A 47 1.78 -10.65 4.73
CA TRP A 47 2.89 -11.49 5.20
C TRP A 47 2.89 -12.88 4.54
N ILE A 48 1.73 -13.52 4.37
CA ILE A 48 1.60 -14.80 3.67
C ILE A 48 2.04 -14.67 2.21
N ILE A 49 1.58 -13.61 1.51
CA ILE A 49 1.97 -13.35 0.13
C ILE A 49 3.47 -13.09 0.03
N TRP A 50 4.01 -12.27 0.93
CA TRP A 50 5.44 -11.96 0.95
C TRP A 50 6.30 -13.21 1.21
N ASN A 51 5.93 -14.07 2.16
CA ASN A 51 6.66 -15.31 2.41
C ASN A 51 6.71 -16.26 1.21
N GLU A 52 5.67 -16.27 0.38
CA GLU A 52 5.64 -17.05 -0.87
C GLU A 52 6.45 -16.38 -1.98
N PHE A 53 6.45 -15.04 -2.00
CA PHE A 53 7.09 -14.21 -3.01
C PHE A 53 7.95 -13.11 -2.35
N PRO A 54 9.08 -13.48 -1.72
CA PRO A 54 9.85 -12.53 -0.91
C PRO A 54 10.64 -11.50 -1.74
N ASP A 55 10.91 -11.80 -3.00
CA ASP A 55 11.68 -10.97 -3.90
C ASP A 55 10.81 -10.53 -5.09
N PHE A 56 10.55 -9.23 -5.16
CA PHE A 56 9.74 -8.61 -6.22
C PHE A 56 10.24 -8.95 -7.63
N GLU A 57 11.56 -8.91 -7.84
CA GLU A 57 12.16 -9.15 -9.16
C GLU A 57 11.98 -10.60 -9.65
N LEU A 58 11.89 -11.54 -8.71
CA LEU A 58 11.76 -12.97 -9.01
C LEU A 58 10.30 -13.45 -9.10
N VAL A 59 9.33 -12.56 -8.91
CA VAL A 59 7.91 -12.94 -9.01
C VAL A 59 7.54 -13.26 -10.46
N GLY A 60 7.33 -14.53 -10.75
CA GLY A 60 6.78 -14.98 -12.03
C GLY A 60 5.26 -14.83 -12.07
N LEU A 61 4.71 -14.11 -13.07
CA LEU A 61 3.28 -13.85 -13.19
C LEU A 61 2.45 -15.13 -13.22
N GLU A 62 2.86 -16.14 -13.98
CA GLU A 62 2.13 -17.42 -14.08
C GLU A 62 2.14 -18.18 -12.75
N ARG A 63 3.26 -18.20 -12.02
CA ARG A 63 3.33 -18.77 -10.68
C ARG A 63 2.41 -18.03 -9.71
N LEU A 64 2.37 -16.70 -9.77
CA LEU A 64 1.48 -15.88 -8.95
C LEU A 64 0.00 -16.15 -9.28
N LYS A 65 -0.35 -16.27 -10.56
CA LYS A 65 -1.72 -16.63 -11.00
C LYS A 65 -2.15 -17.99 -10.43
N GLN A 66 -1.32 -19.01 -10.59
CA GLN A 66 -1.61 -20.34 -10.06
C GLN A 66 -1.78 -20.31 -8.55
N TRP A 67 -0.80 -19.74 -7.83
CA TRP A 67 -0.86 -19.64 -6.39
C TRP A 67 -2.08 -18.86 -5.90
N ASN A 68 -2.43 -17.74 -6.54
CA ASN A 68 -3.60 -16.96 -6.18
C ASN A 68 -4.90 -17.75 -6.40
N ASN A 69 -5.05 -18.46 -7.51
CA ASN A 69 -6.21 -19.31 -7.78
C ASN A 69 -6.42 -20.36 -6.67
N ASP A 70 -5.33 -20.93 -6.18
CA ASP A 70 -5.38 -21.97 -5.16
C ASP A 70 -5.67 -21.40 -3.75
N ASN A 71 -5.31 -20.14 -3.51
CA ASN A 71 -5.29 -19.57 -2.17
C ASN A 71 -6.28 -18.42 -1.92
N TYR A 72 -6.72 -17.65 -2.93
CA TYR A 72 -7.44 -16.39 -2.73
C TYR A 72 -8.70 -16.52 -1.87
N LYS A 73 -9.40 -17.65 -1.89
CA LYS A 73 -10.59 -17.89 -1.07
C LYS A 73 -10.28 -17.94 0.42
N ARG A 74 -9.07 -18.36 0.77
CA ARG A 74 -8.58 -18.49 2.15
C ARG A 74 -7.98 -17.19 2.69
N LEU A 75 -7.53 -16.30 1.80
CA LEU A 75 -6.96 -15.02 2.17
C LEU A 75 -8.05 -14.06 2.67
N ARG A 76 -7.67 -13.17 3.58
CA ARG A 76 -8.53 -12.08 4.04
C ARG A 76 -7.99 -10.76 3.52
N TYR A 77 -8.88 -9.95 2.96
CA TYR A 77 -8.62 -8.57 2.58
C TYR A 77 -9.58 -7.70 3.38
N GLN A 78 -9.14 -6.52 3.79
CA GLN A 78 -9.94 -5.64 4.64
C GLN A 78 -10.70 -4.59 3.83
N THR A 79 -11.78 -4.09 4.41
CA THR A 79 -12.57 -2.96 3.90
C THR A 79 -12.87 -3.07 2.39
N ASP A 80 -12.62 -2.03 1.62
CA ASP A 80 -12.90 -2.00 0.17
C ASP A 80 -12.01 -2.94 -0.64
N THR A 81 -10.84 -3.31 -0.11
CA THR A 81 -9.93 -4.24 -0.78
C THR A 81 -10.46 -5.68 -0.82
N LYS A 82 -11.42 -6.04 0.06
CA LYS A 82 -12.00 -7.40 0.14
C LYS A 82 -12.55 -7.93 -1.20
N TYR A 83 -12.99 -7.04 -2.06
CA TYR A 83 -13.50 -7.38 -3.39
C TYR A 83 -12.39 -7.65 -4.42
N ASN A 84 -11.14 -7.36 -4.07
CA ASN A 84 -9.99 -7.42 -4.97
C ASN A 84 -9.16 -8.69 -4.86
N LYS A 85 -9.42 -9.56 -3.89
CA LYS A 85 -8.54 -10.71 -3.58
C LYS A 85 -8.34 -11.71 -4.74
N GLY A 86 -9.27 -11.79 -5.68
CA GLY A 86 -9.11 -12.59 -6.89
C GLY A 86 -8.27 -11.93 -7.98
N TYR A 87 -7.93 -10.64 -7.82
CA TYR A 87 -7.27 -9.83 -8.84
C TYR A 87 -5.79 -9.54 -8.53
N LEU A 88 -5.21 -10.21 -7.54
CA LEU A 88 -3.80 -10.01 -7.17
C LEU A 88 -2.83 -10.11 -8.36
N PRO A 89 -2.99 -11.07 -9.29
CA PRO A 89 -2.10 -11.14 -10.46
C PRO A 89 -2.19 -9.92 -11.37
N GLN A 90 -3.40 -9.42 -11.64
CA GLN A 90 -3.58 -8.23 -12.47
C GLN A 90 -3.08 -6.96 -11.78
N GLN A 91 -3.24 -6.88 -10.46
CA GLN A 91 -2.67 -5.78 -9.66
C GLN A 91 -1.14 -5.82 -9.71
N PHE A 92 -0.54 -7.01 -9.59
CA PHE A 92 0.90 -7.19 -9.69
C PHE A 92 1.43 -6.82 -11.08
N GLU A 93 0.74 -7.27 -12.14
CA GLU A 93 1.11 -6.94 -13.53
C GLU A 93 1.14 -5.43 -13.74
N SER A 94 0.07 -4.73 -13.32
CA SER A 94 0.03 -3.26 -13.41
C SER A 94 1.12 -2.57 -12.56
N TYR A 95 1.46 -3.13 -11.41
CA TYR A 95 2.55 -2.63 -10.57
C TYR A 95 3.90 -2.81 -11.25
N LYS A 96 4.16 -4.00 -11.80
CA LYS A 96 5.39 -4.30 -12.52
C LYS A 96 5.58 -3.39 -13.74
N GLU A 97 4.51 -3.18 -14.50
CA GLU A 97 4.50 -2.22 -15.62
C GLU A 97 4.78 -0.79 -15.15
N TRP A 98 4.18 -0.37 -14.04
CA TRP A 98 4.36 0.96 -13.48
C TRP A 98 5.79 1.19 -12.98
N ILE A 99 6.42 0.20 -12.38
CA ILE A 99 7.85 0.22 -11.99
C ILE A 99 8.77 0.22 -13.22
N ALA A 100 8.32 -0.33 -14.34
CA ALA A 100 9.04 -0.32 -15.63
C ALA A 100 10.41 -1.01 -15.59
N ASN A 101 10.50 -2.16 -14.89
CA ASN A 101 11.73 -2.97 -14.77
C ASN A 101 12.94 -2.23 -14.18
N LYS A 102 12.70 -1.26 -13.31
CA LYS A 102 13.71 -0.55 -12.52
C LYS A 102 13.64 -1.00 -11.06
N PRO A 103 14.66 -0.68 -10.24
CA PRO A 103 14.50 -0.72 -8.80
C PRO A 103 13.27 0.08 -8.35
N GLN A 104 12.48 -0.46 -7.43
CA GLN A 104 11.25 0.20 -6.99
C GLN A 104 11.52 1.60 -6.44
N LEU A 105 12.63 1.76 -5.70
CA LEU A 105 13.04 3.05 -5.14
C LEU A 105 13.23 4.14 -6.22
N ASP A 106 13.75 3.79 -7.39
CA ASP A 106 13.98 4.75 -8.48
C ASP A 106 12.67 5.38 -8.96
N LYS A 107 11.59 4.59 -8.97
CA LYS A 107 10.27 5.10 -9.33
C LYS A 107 9.80 6.21 -8.39
N PHE A 108 10.01 6.05 -7.09
CA PHE A 108 9.65 7.07 -6.10
C PHE A 108 10.58 8.28 -6.17
N ALA A 109 11.86 8.05 -6.43
CA ALA A 109 12.82 9.14 -6.65
C ALA A 109 12.49 9.99 -7.88
N GLU A 110 11.92 9.41 -8.94
CA GLU A 110 11.42 10.14 -10.12
C GLU A 110 10.19 10.99 -9.77
N LEU A 111 9.24 10.46 -9.01
CA LEU A 111 7.97 11.12 -8.68
C LEU A 111 8.12 12.20 -7.60
N LYS A 112 8.99 12.01 -6.63
CA LYS A 112 9.44 12.95 -5.58
C LYS A 112 8.40 13.41 -4.56
N THR A 113 7.17 13.70 -4.95
CA THR A 113 6.18 14.32 -4.09
C THR A 113 4.97 13.41 -3.86
N PHE A 114 4.30 13.60 -2.72
CA PHE A 114 3.04 12.91 -2.41
C PHE A 114 2.05 13.01 -3.57
N ASP A 115 1.78 14.21 -4.07
CA ASP A 115 0.78 14.44 -5.10
C ASP A 115 1.12 13.73 -6.42
N ASN A 116 2.39 13.71 -6.80
CA ASN A 116 2.83 12.98 -7.99
C ASN A 116 2.69 11.47 -7.83
N VAL A 117 3.08 10.93 -6.67
CA VAL A 117 2.91 9.49 -6.37
C VAL A 117 1.43 9.14 -6.33
N TRP A 118 0.60 9.94 -5.63
CA TRP A 118 -0.84 9.75 -5.55
C TRP A 118 -1.50 9.67 -6.92
N ASN A 119 -1.28 10.69 -7.76
CA ASN A 119 -1.86 10.75 -9.09
C ASN A 119 -1.36 9.62 -9.99
N SER A 120 -0.07 9.29 -9.89
CA SER A 120 0.55 8.22 -10.67
C SER A 120 -0.01 6.84 -10.26
N VAL A 121 -0.15 6.56 -8.97
CA VAL A 121 -0.71 5.31 -8.45
C VAL A 121 -2.16 5.14 -8.90
N ILE A 122 -3.03 6.14 -8.68
CA ILE A 122 -4.45 6.06 -9.07
C ILE A 122 -4.62 5.86 -10.58
N LYS A 123 -3.76 6.48 -11.38
CA LYS A 123 -3.84 6.40 -12.84
C LYS A 123 -3.39 5.05 -13.39
N ASN A 124 -2.37 4.45 -12.80
CA ASN A 124 -1.66 3.33 -13.42
C ASN A 124 -1.88 1.98 -12.71
N LEU A 125 -2.14 1.96 -11.40
CA LEU A 125 -2.28 0.69 -10.69
C LEU A 125 -3.71 0.15 -10.77
N TYR A 126 -3.84 -1.06 -11.23
CA TYR A 126 -5.14 -1.72 -11.36
C TYR A 126 -5.84 -1.86 -10.01
N LYS A 127 -7.06 -1.37 -9.94
CA LYS A 127 -7.92 -1.39 -8.72
C LYS A 127 -7.30 -0.68 -7.48
N PHE A 128 -6.36 0.22 -7.69
CA PHE A 128 -5.94 1.17 -6.67
C PHE A 128 -6.83 2.42 -6.75
N GLY A 129 -7.88 2.43 -5.95
CA GLY A 129 -8.68 3.63 -5.73
C GLY A 129 -8.07 4.50 -4.64
N ARG A 130 -8.77 5.61 -4.29
CA ARG A 130 -8.34 6.57 -3.26
C ARG A 130 -7.96 5.90 -1.93
N TYR A 131 -8.77 4.93 -1.50
CA TYR A 131 -8.57 4.22 -0.23
C TYR A 131 -7.26 3.41 -0.22
N SER A 132 -7.08 2.52 -1.20
CA SER A 132 -5.85 1.72 -1.30
C SER A 132 -4.61 2.59 -1.49
N THR A 133 -4.74 3.66 -2.29
CA THR A 133 -3.64 4.61 -2.51
C THR A 133 -3.25 5.31 -1.21
N TRP A 134 -4.23 5.76 -0.41
CA TRP A 134 -3.95 6.40 0.88
C TRP A 134 -3.15 5.48 1.81
N PHE A 135 -3.62 4.25 2.03
CA PHE A 135 -2.91 3.30 2.89
C PHE A 135 -1.53 2.93 2.36
N TYR A 136 -1.40 2.81 1.05
CA TYR A 136 -0.11 2.56 0.44
C TYR A 136 0.87 3.71 0.69
N LEU A 137 0.47 4.95 0.43
CA LEU A 137 1.34 6.11 0.66
C LEU A 137 1.65 6.32 2.15
N GLN A 138 0.68 6.09 3.02
CA GLN A 138 0.92 6.10 4.47
C GLN A 138 1.97 5.06 4.88
N THR A 139 1.88 3.84 4.35
CA THR A 139 2.86 2.79 4.63
C THR A 139 4.24 3.15 4.07
N LEU A 140 4.30 3.75 2.89
CA LEU A 140 5.56 4.23 2.31
C LEU A 140 6.20 5.32 3.19
N HIS A 141 5.41 6.24 3.72
CA HIS A 141 5.91 7.29 4.61
C HIS A 141 6.33 6.72 5.96
N GLU A 142 5.45 6.02 6.65
CA GLU A 142 5.61 5.63 8.05
C GLU A 142 6.52 4.41 8.26
N CYS A 143 6.55 3.48 7.28
CA CYS A 143 7.29 2.22 7.43
C CYS A 143 8.52 2.12 6.53
N VAL A 144 8.45 2.67 5.33
CA VAL A 144 9.58 2.63 4.39
C VAL A 144 10.50 3.84 4.60
N GLY A 145 9.96 4.94 5.12
CA GLY A 145 10.72 6.17 5.41
C GLY A 145 10.84 7.10 4.20
N LEU A 146 9.95 6.97 3.20
CA LEU A 146 9.92 7.93 2.10
C LEU A 146 9.30 9.26 2.57
N ASP A 147 9.90 10.39 2.18
CA ASP A 147 9.36 11.71 2.51
C ASP A 147 8.15 12.04 1.61
N LEU A 148 7.04 11.40 1.92
CA LEU A 148 5.77 11.53 1.19
C LEU A 148 4.71 12.16 2.11
N GLN A 149 4.71 13.49 2.18
CA GLN A 149 3.70 14.24 2.90
C GLN A 149 2.79 14.99 1.92
N PRO A 150 1.45 15.00 2.15
CA PRO A 150 0.55 15.75 1.30
C PRO A 150 0.87 17.25 1.36
N SER A 151 0.86 17.91 0.22
CA SER A 151 1.15 19.34 0.10
C SER A 151 0.13 20.21 0.82
N THR A 152 -1.06 19.68 1.08
CA THR A 152 -2.15 20.36 1.78
C THR A 152 -3.01 19.38 2.56
N LEU A 153 -3.50 19.80 3.72
CA LEU A 153 -4.52 19.10 4.50
C LEU A 153 -5.92 19.67 4.27
N LYS A 154 -6.16 20.31 3.14
CA LYS A 154 -7.48 20.80 2.77
C LYS A 154 -8.49 19.66 2.79
N LEU A 155 -9.61 19.92 3.45
CA LEU A 155 -10.74 18.98 3.54
C LEU A 155 -11.62 18.99 2.28
N GLU A 156 -11.13 19.55 1.20
CA GLU A 156 -11.79 19.51 -0.11
C GLU A 156 -11.69 18.10 -0.68
N ASP A 157 -12.83 17.53 -0.96
CA ASP A 157 -12.91 16.19 -1.52
C ASP A 157 -13.18 16.23 -3.01
N TYR A 158 -12.13 16.06 -3.77
CA TYR A 158 -12.22 16.03 -5.24
C TYR A 158 -12.86 14.74 -5.79
N GLY A 159 -13.16 13.76 -4.94
CA GLY A 159 -13.68 12.46 -5.37
C GLY A 159 -15.06 12.09 -4.79
N GLY A 160 -15.71 12.97 -4.07
CA GLY A 160 -17.09 12.79 -3.64
C GLY A 160 -17.33 12.24 -2.23
N SER A 161 -16.33 11.78 -1.47
CA SER A 161 -16.51 11.40 -0.06
C SER A 161 -16.51 12.64 0.84
N LYS A 162 -17.54 12.80 1.64
CA LYS A 162 -17.74 13.95 2.54
C LYS A 162 -17.58 13.57 4.02
N SER A 163 -17.23 12.32 4.32
CA SER A 163 -17.27 11.78 5.68
C SER A 163 -16.34 12.51 6.65
N HIS A 164 -15.10 12.78 6.26
CA HIS A 164 -14.13 13.51 7.09
C HIS A 164 -14.54 14.98 7.31
N ARG A 165 -15.02 15.66 6.28
CA ARG A 165 -15.52 17.02 6.35
C ARG A 165 -16.78 17.12 7.20
N ASN A 166 -17.75 16.21 6.99
CA ASN A 166 -18.96 16.15 7.80
C ASN A 166 -18.60 15.83 9.26
N GLY A 167 -17.68 14.90 9.49
CA GLY A 167 -17.19 14.57 10.83
C GLY A 167 -16.62 15.78 11.57
N LEU A 168 -15.82 16.61 10.89
CA LEU A 168 -15.31 17.84 11.46
C LEU A 168 -16.45 18.84 11.79
N CYS A 169 -17.43 19.00 10.89
CA CYS A 169 -18.59 19.87 11.14
C CYS A 169 -19.44 19.44 12.34
N TYR A 170 -19.46 18.13 12.67
CA TYR A 170 -20.16 17.64 13.86
C TYR A 170 -19.32 17.76 15.16
N ALA A 171 -18.02 17.95 15.04
CA ALA A 171 -17.10 18.06 16.18
C ALA A 171 -16.88 19.50 16.64
N LEU A 172 -17.23 20.48 15.83
CA LEU A 172 -17.15 21.94 16.10
C LEU A 172 -18.50 22.51 16.54
#